data_141f0dd69210b432a01eb7efc1850eca
#
_entry.id   141f0dd69210b432a01eb7efc1850eca
#
_cell.length_a   1.000
_cell.length_b   1.000
_cell.length_c   1.000
_cell.angle_alpha   90.00
_cell.angle_beta   90.00
_cell.angle_gamma   90.00
#
_symmetry.space_group_name_H-M   'P 1'
#
loop_
_entity.id
_entity.type
_entity.pdbx_description
1 polymer ?
#
loop_
_entity_poly.entity_id
_entity_poly.type
_entity_poly.pdbx_seq_one_letter_code
_entity_poly.pdbx_strand_id
1 'polypeptide(L)'
;STRVRSSAASDVYKRQVSTLSRMGIIAGYPDGTFRPNAPITRAEFAAIATRFDNNGDKTPVSFTDIIGHWAEGEITVAANHGWVSGYGDDTFRPQNQITRAETMSLVNRVLKRLPETPADLLPDMITWTDNADTSSWYYLPVQEATNSHTYEQKDSKYETWTALTAEPDWSKY
;
A
#
# COMPACT_ATOMS: atom_id res chain seq x y z
N SER A 1 -0.14 -12.73 -31.95
CA SER A 1 0.22 -13.27 -30.62
C SER A 1 0.07 -12.23 -29.51
N THR A 2 0.23 -10.93 -29.77
CA THR A 2 0.16 -9.83 -28.79
C THR A 2 -1.28 -9.50 -28.32
N ARG A 3 -2.28 -9.78 -29.14
CA ARG A 3 -3.70 -9.48 -28.85
C ARG A 3 -4.33 -10.38 -27.78
N VAL A 4 -3.89 -11.64 -27.66
CA VAL A 4 -4.46 -12.59 -26.69
C VAL A 4 -3.96 -12.32 -25.25
N ARG A 5 -2.71 -11.86 -25.10
CA ARG A 5 -2.18 -11.47 -23.77
C ARG A 5 -2.84 -10.22 -23.21
N SER A 6 -3.23 -9.28 -24.06
CA SER A 6 -3.96 -8.05 -23.62
C SER A 6 -5.36 -8.34 -23.12
N SER A 7 -6.09 -9.31 -23.70
CA SER A 7 -7.44 -9.66 -23.26
C SER A 7 -7.45 -10.41 -21.92
N ALA A 8 -6.54 -11.36 -21.72
CA ALA A 8 -6.45 -12.11 -20.47
C ALA A 8 -6.07 -11.21 -19.27
N ALA A 9 -5.08 -10.32 -19.44
CA ALA A 9 -4.72 -9.33 -18.41
C ALA A 9 -5.90 -8.39 -18.08
N SER A 10 -6.65 -7.95 -19.09
CA SER A 10 -7.85 -7.13 -18.89
C SER A 10 -8.94 -7.88 -18.11
N ASP A 11 -9.12 -9.19 -18.36
CA ASP A 11 -10.14 -10.00 -17.67
C ASP A 11 -9.74 -10.30 -16.22
N VAL A 12 -8.48 -10.56 -15.94
CA VAL A 12 -7.95 -10.69 -14.56
C VAL A 12 -8.17 -9.39 -13.78
N TYR A 13 -7.80 -8.26 -14.37
CA TYR A 13 -8.00 -6.95 -13.76
C TYR A 13 -9.48 -6.67 -13.44
N LYS A 14 -10.40 -6.94 -14.37
CA LYS A 14 -11.84 -6.79 -14.14
C LYS A 14 -12.35 -7.66 -13.00
N ARG A 15 -11.86 -8.90 -12.87
CA ARG A 15 -12.22 -9.79 -11.75
C ARG A 15 -11.73 -9.24 -10.42
N GLN A 16 -10.51 -8.74 -10.34
CA GLN A 16 -9.94 -8.13 -9.12
C GLN A 16 -10.77 -6.92 -8.68
N VAL A 17 -11.05 -5.98 -9.59
CA VAL A 17 -11.90 -4.81 -9.30
C VAL A 17 -13.29 -5.25 -8.84
N SER A 18 -13.91 -6.20 -9.53
CA SER A 18 -15.25 -6.70 -9.19
C SER A 18 -15.28 -7.37 -7.81
N THR A 19 -14.26 -8.15 -7.47
CA THR A 19 -14.14 -8.81 -6.17
C THR A 19 -14.00 -7.79 -5.05
N LEU A 20 -13.06 -6.84 -5.16
CA LEU A 20 -12.83 -5.80 -4.15
C LEU A 20 -14.06 -4.88 -3.99
N SER A 21 -14.78 -4.62 -5.08
CA SER A 21 -16.01 -3.83 -5.03
C SER A 21 -17.13 -4.57 -4.30
N ARG A 22 -17.32 -5.88 -4.54
CA ARG A 22 -18.29 -6.73 -3.82
C ARG A 22 -17.97 -6.83 -2.33
N MET A 23 -16.70 -6.83 -1.97
CA MET A 23 -16.24 -6.80 -0.58
C MET A 23 -16.41 -5.42 0.07
N GLY A 24 -16.82 -4.38 -0.67
CA GLY A 24 -16.95 -3.02 -0.19
C GLY A 24 -15.61 -2.30 0.05
N ILE A 25 -14.49 -2.88 -0.37
CA ILE A 25 -13.15 -2.32 -0.17
C ILE A 25 -12.91 -1.14 -1.10
N ILE A 26 -13.34 -1.24 -2.36
CA ILE A 26 -13.28 -0.15 -3.34
C ILE A 26 -14.69 0.18 -3.84
N ALA A 27 -14.90 1.44 -4.20
CA ALA A 27 -16.14 1.92 -4.80
C ALA A 27 -15.83 2.84 -5.98
N GLY A 28 -16.76 2.99 -6.88
CA GLY A 28 -16.71 4.03 -7.91
C GLY A 28 -17.00 5.42 -7.33
N TYR A 29 -16.91 6.42 -8.19
CA TYR A 29 -17.26 7.79 -7.85
C TYR A 29 -18.80 8.01 -7.87
N PRO A 30 -19.29 9.06 -7.20
CA PRO A 30 -20.75 9.37 -7.17
C PRO A 30 -21.38 9.57 -8.54
N ASP A 31 -20.58 9.91 -9.57
CA ASP A 31 -21.02 10.05 -10.96
C ASP A 31 -21.19 8.71 -11.70
N GLY A 32 -21.04 7.58 -11.00
CA GLY A 32 -21.14 6.23 -11.55
C GLY A 32 -19.92 5.76 -12.32
N THR A 33 -18.81 6.51 -12.32
CA THR A 33 -17.55 6.10 -12.96
C THR A 33 -16.62 5.39 -12.00
N PHE A 34 -15.69 4.56 -12.50
CA PHE A 34 -14.63 3.94 -11.68
C PHE A 34 -13.25 4.58 -11.90
N ARG A 35 -13.02 5.16 -13.09
CA ARG A 35 -11.79 5.86 -13.49
C ARG A 35 -10.51 5.02 -13.28
N PRO A 36 -10.39 3.84 -13.88
CA PRO A 36 -9.33 2.87 -13.58
C PRO A 36 -7.90 3.38 -13.84
N ASN A 37 -7.75 4.38 -14.71
CA ASN A 37 -6.45 4.96 -15.06
C ASN A 37 -6.19 6.31 -14.38
N ALA A 38 -7.09 6.77 -13.52
CA ALA A 38 -6.87 8.00 -12.77
C ALA A 38 -5.88 7.75 -11.63
N PRO A 39 -4.97 8.69 -11.34
CA PRO A 39 -4.16 8.63 -10.15
C PRO A 39 -5.05 8.72 -8.91
N ILE A 40 -4.67 8.02 -7.85
CA ILE A 40 -5.37 8.04 -6.57
C ILE A 40 -4.72 9.06 -5.64
N THR A 41 -5.52 9.75 -4.84
CA THR A 41 -5.04 10.67 -3.81
C THR A 41 -4.64 9.94 -2.54
N ARG A 42 -3.85 10.59 -1.68
CA ARG A 42 -3.49 10.08 -0.35
C ARG A 42 -4.73 9.83 0.51
N ALA A 43 -5.74 10.71 0.43
CA ALA A 43 -7.01 10.54 1.14
C ALA A 43 -7.81 9.32 0.65
N GLU A 44 -7.94 9.14 -0.66
CA GLU A 44 -8.63 7.99 -1.23
C GLU A 44 -7.93 6.67 -0.86
N PHE A 45 -6.60 6.67 -0.83
CA PHE A 45 -5.85 5.49 -0.46
C PHE A 45 -5.98 5.17 1.04
N ALA A 46 -5.94 6.17 1.94
CA ALA A 46 -6.22 5.99 3.36
C ALA A 46 -7.61 5.41 3.59
N ALA A 47 -8.62 5.92 2.87
CA ALA A 47 -9.99 5.41 2.96
C ALA A 47 -10.12 3.95 2.48
N ILE A 48 -9.37 3.53 1.47
CA ILE A 48 -9.33 2.12 1.04
C ILE A 48 -8.67 1.26 2.13
N ALA A 49 -7.55 1.71 2.70
CA ALA A 49 -6.82 0.97 3.73
C ALA A 49 -7.68 0.70 4.97
N THR A 50 -8.46 1.68 5.43
CA THR A 50 -9.32 1.53 6.62
C THR A 50 -10.48 0.54 6.44
N ARG A 51 -10.84 0.19 5.20
CA ARG A 51 -11.87 -0.83 4.94
C ARG A 51 -11.40 -2.28 5.18
N PHE A 52 -10.11 -2.49 5.37
CA PHE A 52 -9.56 -3.78 5.80
C PHE A 52 -9.64 -4.00 7.32
N ASP A 53 -9.88 -2.93 8.11
CA ASP A 53 -10.04 -3.01 9.55
C ASP A 53 -11.20 -2.14 10.02
N ASN A 54 -12.23 -2.77 10.58
CA ASN A 54 -13.47 -2.11 11.02
C ASN A 54 -13.40 -1.52 12.45
N ASN A 55 -12.30 -1.71 13.18
CA ASN A 55 -12.13 -1.31 14.59
C ASN A 55 -11.13 -0.16 14.73
N GLY A 56 -11.28 0.90 13.93
CA GLY A 56 -10.34 2.01 13.92
C GLY A 56 -10.43 2.92 15.13
N ASP A 57 -9.27 3.20 15.76
CA ASP A 57 -9.11 4.26 16.75
C ASP A 57 -9.32 5.63 16.09
N LYS A 58 -10.28 6.42 16.61
CA LYS A 58 -10.65 7.75 16.13
C LYS A 58 -10.08 8.89 17.00
N THR A 59 -9.09 8.60 17.84
CA THR A 59 -8.39 9.62 18.61
C THR A 59 -7.85 10.70 17.66
N PRO A 60 -8.14 12.00 17.89
CA PRO A 60 -7.71 13.06 17.00
C PRO A 60 -6.21 13.07 16.76
N VAL A 61 -5.82 13.30 15.52
CA VAL A 61 -4.44 13.47 15.07
C VAL A 61 -4.11 14.94 14.82
N SER A 62 -2.83 15.28 14.76
CA SER A 62 -2.37 16.68 14.67
C SER A 62 -2.45 17.29 13.26
N PHE A 63 -2.96 16.60 12.27
CA PHE A 63 -2.97 17.11 10.89
C PHE A 63 -3.96 18.26 10.73
N THR A 64 -3.46 19.45 10.38
CA THR A 64 -4.24 20.69 10.30
C THR A 64 -5.09 20.76 9.03
N ASP A 65 -4.71 20.10 7.97
CA ASP A 65 -5.30 20.17 6.62
C ASP A 65 -6.35 19.09 6.33
N ILE A 66 -6.71 18.28 7.32
CA ILE A 66 -7.78 17.28 7.20
C ILE A 66 -9.09 17.71 7.85
N ILE A 67 -9.09 18.79 8.63
CA ILE A 67 -10.27 19.27 9.36
C ILE A 67 -11.38 19.64 8.39
N GLY A 68 -12.54 18.98 8.52
CA GLY A 68 -13.67 19.14 7.61
C GLY A 68 -13.48 18.48 6.23
N HIS A 69 -12.40 17.78 6.01
CA HIS A 69 -12.20 16.99 4.81
C HIS A 69 -13.08 15.72 4.83
N TRP A 70 -13.62 15.29 3.67
CA TRP A 70 -14.50 14.11 3.58
C TRP A 70 -13.89 12.82 4.16
N ALA A 71 -12.56 12.68 4.09
CA ALA A 71 -11.81 11.53 4.60
C ALA A 71 -11.13 11.79 5.95
N GLU A 72 -11.53 12.81 6.71
CA GLU A 72 -10.92 13.13 8.01
C GLU A 72 -10.92 11.92 8.96
N GLY A 73 -12.05 11.21 9.04
CA GLY A 73 -12.20 10.04 9.88
C GLY A 73 -11.31 8.88 9.45
N GLU A 74 -11.23 8.59 8.16
CA GLU A 74 -10.42 7.53 7.59
C GLU A 74 -8.93 7.82 7.71
N ILE A 75 -8.51 9.06 7.48
CA ILE A 75 -7.13 9.49 7.66
C ILE A 75 -6.73 9.37 9.14
N THR A 76 -7.59 9.79 10.05
CA THR A 76 -7.37 9.65 11.51
C THR A 76 -7.17 8.19 11.91
N VAL A 77 -8.04 7.29 11.47
CA VAL A 77 -7.94 5.86 11.73
C VAL A 77 -6.65 5.30 11.14
N ALA A 78 -6.33 5.59 9.89
CA ALA A 78 -5.12 5.09 9.24
C ALA A 78 -3.84 5.59 9.91
N ALA A 79 -3.83 6.82 10.44
CA ALA A 79 -2.71 7.38 11.17
C ALA A 79 -2.54 6.73 12.55
N ASN A 80 -3.63 6.51 13.29
CA ASN A 80 -3.60 5.84 14.59
C ASN A 80 -3.14 4.38 14.49
N HIS A 81 -3.45 3.70 13.38
CA HIS A 81 -2.87 2.39 13.05
C HIS A 81 -1.38 2.46 12.62
N GLY A 82 -0.84 3.66 12.40
CA GLY A 82 0.51 3.84 11.89
C GLY A 82 0.67 3.43 10.42
N TRP A 83 -0.42 3.27 9.67
CA TRP A 83 -0.38 2.93 8.24
C TRP A 83 0.03 4.10 7.39
N VAL A 84 -0.41 5.30 7.74
CA VAL A 84 -0.01 6.56 7.11
C VAL A 84 0.68 7.47 8.10
N SER A 85 1.49 8.38 7.59
CA SER A 85 2.09 9.48 8.35
C SER A 85 1.90 10.79 7.61
N GLY A 86 1.84 11.88 8.36
CA GLY A 86 1.89 13.23 7.82
C GLY A 86 3.32 13.67 7.49
N TYR A 87 3.44 14.93 7.13
CA TYR A 87 4.71 15.62 6.89
C TYR A 87 5.16 16.34 8.17
N GLY A 88 6.42 16.74 8.22
CA GLY A 88 7.00 17.41 9.40
C GLY A 88 6.48 18.83 9.67
N ASP A 89 5.49 19.29 8.89
CA ASP A 89 4.79 20.56 9.02
C ASP A 89 3.34 20.42 9.53
N ASP A 90 3.04 19.29 10.17
CA ASP A 90 1.70 18.95 10.68
C ASP A 90 0.61 18.89 9.57
N THR A 91 1.00 18.63 8.33
CA THR A 91 0.06 18.40 7.22
C THR A 91 0.02 16.93 6.81
N PHE A 92 -1.12 16.47 6.29
CA PHE A 92 -1.29 15.17 5.64
C PHE A 92 -1.25 15.27 4.11
N ARG A 93 -1.66 16.39 3.55
CA ARG A 93 -1.81 16.66 2.12
C ARG A 93 -2.77 15.69 1.43
N PRO A 94 -4.04 15.67 1.83
CA PRO A 94 -5.02 14.66 1.43
C PRO A 94 -5.27 14.62 -0.08
N GLN A 95 -5.15 15.75 -0.77
CA GLN A 95 -5.38 15.86 -2.22
C GLN A 95 -4.14 15.52 -3.07
N ASN A 96 -2.97 15.36 -2.46
CA ASN A 96 -1.79 14.98 -3.21
C ASN A 96 -1.93 13.54 -3.72
N GLN A 97 -1.41 13.28 -4.92
CA GLN A 97 -1.30 11.93 -5.44
C GLN A 97 -0.30 11.13 -4.62
N ILE A 98 -0.64 9.88 -4.33
CA ILE A 98 0.26 8.95 -3.66
C ILE A 98 1.30 8.41 -4.64
N THR A 99 2.55 8.37 -4.23
CA THR A 99 3.63 7.77 -5.01
C THR A 99 3.64 6.24 -4.89
N ARG A 100 4.33 5.56 -5.82
CA ARG A 100 4.51 4.09 -5.74
C ARG A 100 5.18 3.68 -4.42
N ALA A 101 6.20 4.41 -3.99
CA ALA A 101 6.91 4.13 -2.74
C ALA A 101 6.00 4.30 -1.51
N GLU A 102 5.18 5.35 -1.46
CA GLU A 102 4.19 5.54 -0.40
C GLU A 102 3.12 4.44 -0.41
N THR A 103 2.68 4.00 -1.60
CA THR A 103 1.75 2.87 -1.74
C THR A 103 2.36 1.58 -1.17
N MET A 104 3.59 1.24 -1.54
CA MET A 104 4.29 0.06 -1.03
C MET A 104 4.44 0.11 0.49
N SER A 105 4.89 1.27 1.01
CA SER A 105 5.04 1.47 2.46
C SER A 105 3.73 1.27 3.21
N LEU A 106 2.62 1.81 2.71
CA LEU A 106 1.32 1.66 3.36
C LEU A 106 0.83 0.22 3.29
N VAL A 107 0.88 -0.42 2.12
CA VAL A 107 0.44 -1.83 1.96
C VAL A 107 1.24 -2.75 2.89
N ASN A 108 2.55 -2.60 2.96
CA ASN A 108 3.39 -3.40 3.85
C ASN A 108 2.98 -3.21 5.32
N ARG A 109 2.68 -1.99 5.74
CA ARG A 109 2.21 -1.70 7.12
C ARG A 109 0.85 -2.33 7.41
N VAL A 110 -0.10 -2.24 6.48
CA VAL A 110 -1.43 -2.88 6.60
C VAL A 110 -1.28 -4.39 6.75
N LEU A 111 -0.39 -5.00 5.95
CA LEU A 111 -0.11 -6.44 5.96
C LEU A 111 0.83 -6.86 7.10
N LYS A 112 1.39 -5.91 7.86
CA LYS A 112 2.42 -6.13 8.89
C LYS A 112 3.66 -6.85 8.33
N ARG A 113 4.06 -6.49 7.12
CA ARG A 113 5.21 -6.99 6.39
C ARG A 113 6.26 -5.89 6.35
N LEU A 114 7.12 -5.83 7.36
CA LEU A 114 8.09 -4.75 7.56
C LEU A 114 9.44 -5.30 8.03
N PRO A 115 10.47 -5.33 7.19
CA PRO A 115 11.86 -5.40 7.65
C PRO A 115 12.17 -4.16 8.51
N GLU A 116 12.88 -4.34 9.63
CA GLU A 116 13.26 -3.23 10.51
C GLU A 116 14.52 -2.50 10.01
N THR A 117 15.46 -3.29 9.50
CA THR A 117 16.77 -2.82 9.03
C THR A 117 17.18 -3.55 7.74
N PRO A 118 18.17 -3.03 7.00
CA PRO A 118 18.74 -3.76 5.85
C PRO A 118 19.31 -5.13 6.19
N ALA A 119 19.67 -5.40 7.46
CA ALA A 119 20.17 -6.70 7.92
C ALA A 119 19.06 -7.78 7.99
N ASP A 120 17.80 -7.39 7.92
CA ASP A 120 16.65 -8.30 7.87
C ASP A 120 16.35 -8.79 6.46
N LEU A 121 17.03 -8.25 5.45
CA LEU A 121 16.93 -8.64 4.04
C LEU A 121 17.98 -9.68 3.66
N LEU A 122 17.81 -10.33 2.52
CA LEU A 122 18.75 -11.33 1.99
C LEU A 122 19.64 -10.75 0.88
N PRO A 123 20.94 -11.12 0.82
CA PRO A 123 21.91 -10.50 -0.08
C PRO A 123 21.61 -10.72 -1.56
N ASP A 124 20.98 -11.84 -1.93
CA ASP A 124 20.71 -12.22 -3.32
C ASP A 124 19.35 -11.71 -3.82
N MET A 125 18.72 -10.76 -3.10
CA MET A 125 17.45 -10.14 -3.50
C MET A 125 17.59 -9.32 -4.78
N ILE A 126 16.47 -9.12 -5.48
CA ILE A 126 16.38 -8.15 -6.58
C ILE A 126 16.62 -6.75 -6.04
N THR A 127 17.51 -6.01 -6.67
CA THR A 127 17.81 -4.62 -6.33
C THR A 127 17.47 -3.69 -7.50
N TRP A 128 17.15 -2.44 -7.19
CA TRP A 128 16.77 -1.43 -8.17
C TRP A 128 17.77 -0.29 -8.17
N THR A 129 18.18 0.19 -9.34
CA THR A 129 19.20 1.24 -9.48
C THR A 129 18.81 2.56 -8.82
N ASP A 130 17.53 2.86 -8.78
CA ASP A 130 16.94 4.04 -8.16
C ASP A 130 16.50 3.82 -6.69
N ASN A 131 16.74 2.62 -6.15
CA ASN A 131 16.51 2.25 -4.75
C ASN A 131 17.81 1.72 -4.10
N ALA A 132 18.98 2.26 -4.47
CA ALA A 132 20.27 1.79 -3.96
C ALA A 132 20.68 2.45 -2.62
N ASP A 133 20.11 3.59 -2.27
CA ASP A 133 20.38 4.28 -1.02
C ASP A 133 19.63 3.63 0.15
N THR A 134 20.34 2.83 0.93
CA THR A 134 19.80 2.10 2.09
C THR A 134 19.32 3.01 3.22
N SER A 135 19.69 4.30 3.22
CA SER A 135 19.22 5.30 4.19
C SER A 135 17.89 5.95 3.79
N SER A 136 17.45 5.78 2.54
CA SER A 136 16.17 6.30 2.07
C SER A 136 15.00 5.65 2.80
N TRP A 137 14.01 6.45 3.21
CA TRP A 137 12.83 5.97 3.94
C TRP A 137 12.02 4.90 3.18
N TYR A 138 12.13 4.89 1.85
CA TYR A 138 11.42 3.93 0.98
C TYR A 138 12.24 2.69 0.63
N TYR A 139 13.53 2.61 1.03
CA TYR A 139 14.40 1.48 0.69
C TYR A 139 13.77 0.14 1.12
N LEU A 140 13.51 -0.03 2.41
CA LEU A 140 12.93 -1.26 2.95
C LEU A 140 11.52 -1.54 2.41
N PRO A 141 10.59 -0.57 2.36
CA PRO A 141 9.28 -0.78 1.75
C PRO A 141 9.31 -1.26 0.31
N VAL A 142 10.21 -0.73 -0.51
CA VAL A 142 10.33 -1.15 -1.92
C VAL A 142 10.91 -2.57 -2.02
N GLN A 143 11.94 -2.89 -1.25
CA GLN A 143 12.52 -4.24 -1.24
C GLN A 143 11.50 -5.28 -0.80
N GLU A 144 10.75 -5.02 0.28
CA GLU A 144 9.69 -5.89 0.79
C GLU A 144 8.59 -6.14 -0.27
N ALA A 145 8.15 -5.09 -0.94
CA ALA A 145 7.05 -5.18 -1.91
C ALA A 145 7.45 -5.80 -3.26
N THR A 146 8.75 -5.95 -3.53
CA THR A 146 9.25 -6.35 -4.87
C THR A 146 10.07 -7.64 -4.88
N ASN A 147 10.19 -8.31 -3.74
CA ASN A 147 10.90 -9.58 -3.62
C ASN A 147 10.01 -10.65 -3.00
N SER A 148 9.85 -11.78 -3.67
CA SER A 148 9.15 -12.92 -3.10
C SER A 148 10.02 -13.67 -2.12
N HIS A 149 9.57 -13.86 -0.89
CA HIS A 149 10.37 -14.45 0.19
C HIS A 149 9.51 -15.12 1.27
N THR A 150 10.13 -15.96 2.07
CA THR A 150 9.61 -16.41 3.36
C THR A 150 10.22 -15.58 4.48
N TYR A 151 9.54 -15.51 5.62
CA TYR A 151 9.95 -14.67 6.74
C TYR A 151 9.63 -15.30 8.09
N GLU A 152 10.30 -14.81 9.11
CA GLU A 152 9.96 -15.02 10.52
C GLU A 152 9.61 -13.68 11.17
N GLN A 153 8.58 -13.70 12.02
CA GLN A 153 8.18 -12.51 12.76
C GLN A 153 9.17 -12.24 13.89
N LYS A 154 9.79 -11.05 13.92
CA LYS A 154 10.68 -10.62 15.01
C LYS A 154 9.89 -10.20 16.25
N ASP A 155 8.80 -9.47 16.05
CA ASP A 155 7.91 -8.93 17.08
C ASP A 155 6.51 -8.65 16.51
N SER A 156 5.70 -7.84 17.18
CA SER A 156 4.35 -7.48 16.71
C SER A 156 4.33 -6.64 15.43
N LYS A 157 5.47 -6.10 15.00
CA LYS A 157 5.58 -5.12 13.93
C LYS A 157 6.54 -5.52 12.82
N TYR A 158 7.69 -6.15 13.18
CA TYR A 158 8.79 -6.38 12.26
C TYR A 158 9.03 -7.85 11.94
N GLU A 159 9.63 -8.10 10.79
CA GLU A 159 10.01 -9.43 10.31
C GLU A 159 11.46 -9.47 9.84
N THR A 160 11.99 -10.69 9.73
CA THR A 160 13.28 -10.98 9.09
C THR A 160 13.06 -11.99 7.98
N TRP A 161 13.62 -11.76 6.80
CA TRP A 161 13.54 -12.69 5.68
C TRP A 161 14.36 -13.94 5.94
N THR A 162 13.81 -15.11 5.58
CA THR A 162 14.46 -16.40 5.81
C THR A 162 14.91 -17.08 4.53
N ALA A 163 14.21 -16.92 3.43
CA ALA A 163 14.61 -17.41 2.11
C ALA A 163 13.92 -16.63 0.99
N LEU A 164 14.63 -16.40 -0.11
CA LEU A 164 14.00 -15.93 -1.35
C LEU A 164 13.21 -17.07 -1.99
N THR A 165 12.08 -16.76 -2.56
CA THR A 165 11.21 -17.70 -3.26
C THR A 165 11.03 -17.30 -4.73
N ALA A 166 10.66 -18.24 -5.58
CA ALA A 166 10.30 -17.92 -6.95
C ALA A 166 9.05 -17.05 -6.99
N GLU A 167 9.01 -16.12 -7.94
CA GLU A 167 7.81 -15.34 -8.21
C GLU A 167 6.62 -16.26 -8.50
N PRO A 168 5.45 -16.00 -7.89
CA PRO A 168 4.23 -16.75 -8.19
C PRO A 168 3.86 -16.60 -9.67
N ASP A 169 3.37 -17.68 -10.26
CA ASP A 169 2.80 -17.61 -11.61
C ASP A 169 1.42 -16.94 -11.57
N TRP A 170 1.40 -15.62 -11.66
CA TRP A 170 0.18 -14.81 -11.64
C TRP A 170 -0.74 -15.04 -12.83
N SER A 171 -0.32 -15.80 -13.86
CA SER A 171 -1.18 -16.16 -14.99
C SER A 171 -2.31 -17.15 -14.62
N LYS A 172 -2.19 -17.78 -13.46
CA LYS A 172 -3.16 -18.76 -12.94
C LYS A 172 -4.33 -18.14 -12.17
N TYR A 173 -4.24 -16.86 -11.84
CA TYR A 173 -5.25 -16.11 -11.09
C TYR A 173 -5.86 -15.00 -11.95
#